data_28aaa7b8f13ea347bc7e43d568ab119c
#
_entry.id   28aaa7b8f13ea347bc7e43d568ab119c
#
_cell.length_a   1.000
_cell.length_b   1.000
_cell.length_c   1.000
_cell.angle_alpha   90.00
_cell.angle_beta   90.00
_cell.angle_gamma   90.00
#
_symmetry.space_group_name_H-M   'P 1'
#
loop_
_entity.id
_entity.type
_entity.pdbx_description
1 polymer ?
#
loop_
_entity_poly.entity_id
_entity_poly.type
_entity_poly.pdbx_seq_one_letter_code
_entity_poly.pdbx_strand_id
1 'polypeptide(L)'
;MKTKLGVEFEIDFAHTLKGHPKCGQPHGHTSRIIVEVEGDVKKGDDLQDNMIIEFDDMKRICWETIQQLDHKDLDKIFDFPTSENIATWIFEKLQKHIPVSSVKFFEGTNKYCEVTK
;
A
#
# COMPACT_ATOMS: atom_id res chain seq x y z
N MET A 1 3.31 -0.01 -24.96
CA MET A 1 4.25 -0.37 -23.87
C MET A 1 3.58 -0.09 -22.51
N LYS A 2 3.83 -0.95 -21.55
CA LYS A 2 3.34 -0.73 -20.19
C LYS A 2 4.28 0.23 -19.45
N THR A 3 3.68 1.20 -18.76
CA THR A 3 4.41 2.11 -17.88
C THR A 3 3.93 1.94 -16.46
N LYS A 4 4.85 1.90 -15.53
CA LYS A 4 4.53 1.83 -14.09
C LYS A 4 4.99 3.08 -13.39
N LEU A 5 4.18 3.59 -12.48
CA LEU A 5 4.55 4.65 -11.56
C LEU A 5 4.47 4.10 -10.14
N GLY A 6 5.40 4.51 -9.29
CA GLY A 6 5.42 4.08 -7.90
C GLY A 6 5.52 5.25 -6.94
N VAL A 7 4.84 5.16 -5.81
CA VAL A 7 4.97 6.08 -4.68
C VAL A 7 5.20 5.29 -3.42
N GLU A 8 5.92 5.89 -2.48
CA GLU A 8 6.31 5.23 -1.25
C GLU A 8 5.82 6.00 -0.06
N PHE A 9 5.35 5.26 0.95
CA PHE A 9 4.88 5.80 2.22
C PHE A 9 5.51 5.04 3.36
N GLU A 10 5.49 5.67 4.53
CA GLU A 10 5.93 5.03 5.77
C GLU A 10 4.86 5.26 6.83
N ILE A 11 4.50 4.20 7.55
CA ILE A 11 3.55 4.26 8.65
C ILE A 11 4.09 3.55 9.87
N ASP A 12 3.62 3.98 11.03
CA ASP A 12 3.86 3.33 12.31
C ASP A 12 2.56 2.70 12.79
N PHE A 13 2.62 1.46 13.28
CA PHE A 13 1.43 0.77 13.76
C PHE A 13 1.80 -0.29 14.79
N ALA A 14 0.80 -0.79 15.48
CA ALA A 14 0.93 -1.93 16.38
C ALA A 14 0.02 -3.05 15.93
N HIS A 15 0.44 -4.28 16.15
CA HIS A 15 -0.38 -5.44 15.89
C HIS A 15 0.03 -6.62 16.76
N THR A 16 -0.82 -7.67 16.77
CA THR A 16 -0.57 -8.93 17.41
C THR A 16 -0.84 -10.04 16.40
N LEU A 17 0.12 -10.95 16.23
CA LEU A 17 -0.07 -12.13 15.38
C LEU A 17 -0.41 -13.32 16.28
N LYS A 18 -1.68 -13.47 16.60
CA LYS A 18 -2.16 -14.52 17.52
C LYS A 18 -1.73 -15.90 17.03
N GLY A 19 -1.15 -16.69 17.95
CA GLY A 19 -0.65 -18.02 17.65
C GLY A 19 0.78 -18.07 17.14
N HIS A 20 1.39 -16.93 16.84
CA HIS A 20 2.78 -16.89 16.41
C HIS A 20 3.71 -16.93 17.63
N PRO A 21 4.78 -17.77 17.61
CA PRO A 21 5.65 -17.92 18.78
C PRO A 21 6.34 -16.63 19.23
N LYS A 22 6.73 -15.76 18.29
CA LYS A 22 7.43 -14.50 18.58
C LYS A 22 6.51 -13.29 18.54
N CYS A 23 5.56 -13.27 17.61
CA CYS A 23 4.72 -12.12 17.33
C CYS A 23 3.31 -12.22 17.92
N GLY A 24 3.08 -13.18 18.81
CA GLY A 24 1.82 -13.35 19.50
C GLY A 24 1.55 -12.33 20.62
N GLN A 25 2.52 -11.47 20.91
CA GLN A 25 2.37 -10.36 21.84
C GLN A 25 2.21 -9.05 21.06
N PRO A 26 1.51 -8.05 21.62
CA PRO A 26 1.42 -6.73 20.99
C PRO A 26 2.81 -6.13 20.77
N HIS A 27 3.07 -5.65 19.56
CA HIS A 27 4.33 -5.02 19.21
C HIS A 27 4.13 -3.97 18.13
N GLY A 28 5.08 -3.06 18.01
CA GLY A 28 5.04 -1.97 17.05
C GLY A 28 6.01 -2.17 15.90
N HIS A 29 5.64 -1.61 14.75
CA HIS A 29 6.48 -1.59 13.55
C HIS A 29 6.42 -0.22 12.90
N THR A 30 7.52 0.12 12.20
CA THR A 30 7.52 1.13 11.15
C THR A 30 7.62 0.39 9.83
N SER A 31 6.66 0.58 8.95
CA SER A 31 6.59 -0.15 7.69
C SER A 31 6.58 0.79 6.50
N ARG A 32 7.37 0.44 5.51
CA ARG A 32 7.39 1.06 4.21
C ARG A 32 6.33 0.42 3.34
N ILE A 33 5.60 1.23 2.58
CA ILE A 33 4.56 0.76 1.67
C ILE A 33 4.84 1.36 0.31
N ILE A 34 4.93 0.53 -0.73
CA ILE A 34 5.12 0.98 -2.10
C ILE A 34 3.87 0.62 -2.88
N VAL A 35 3.25 1.65 -3.48
CA VAL A 35 2.09 1.46 -4.34
C VAL A 35 2.52 1.72 -5.77
N GLU A 36 2.21 0.79 -6.67
CA GLU A 36 2.46 0.94 -8.10
C GLU A 36 1.14 0.94 -8.87
N VAL A 37 1.07 1.81 -9.87
CA VAL A 37 0.02 1.80 -10.88
C VAL A 37 0.64 1.44 -12.23
N GLU A 38 -0.16 0.89 -13.13
CA GLU A 38 0.29 0.50 -14.45
C GLU A 38 -0.71 0.94 -15.50
N GLY A 39 -0.22 1.38 -16.64
CA GLY A 39 -1.04 1.77 -17.76
C GLY A 39 -0.24 2.05 -19.00
N ASP A 40 -0.95 2.44 -20.06
CA ASP A 40 -0.35 2.87 -21.32
C ASP A 40 -0.47 4.38 -21.42
N VAL A 41 0.62 5.05 -21.76
CA VAL A 41 0.62 6.49 -22.02
C VAL A 41 0.18 6.73 -23.44
N LYS A 42 -0.86 7.55 -23.63
CA LYS A 42 -1.49 7.77 -24.95
C LYS A 42 -0.73 8.74 -25.83
N LYS A 43 0.09 9.64 -25.28
CA LYS A 43 0.83 10.66 -26.02
C LYS A 43 -0.07 11.55 -26.87
N GLY A 44 -0.84 12.40 -26.22
CA GLY A 44 -1.69 13.40 -26.85
C GLY A 44 -1.08 14.80 -26.78
N ASP A 45 -1.93 15.80 -27.07
CA ASP A 45 -1.53 17.20 -27.09
C ASP A 45 -1.55 17.86 -25.72
N ASP A 46 -2.36 17.37 -24.80
CA ASP A 46 -2.43 17.90 -23.45
C ASP A 46 -1.46 17.17 -22.52
N LEU A 47 -1.02 17.84 -21.46
CA LEU A 47 -0.11 17.27 -20.50
C LEU A 47 -0.66 15.95 -19.90
N GLN A 48 -1.95 15.92 -19.55
CA GLN A 48 -2.59 14.76 -18.96
C GLN A 48 -2.61 13.56 -19.89
N ASP A 49 -2.64 13.77 -21.21
CA ASP A 49 -2.57 12.69 -22.19
C ASP A 49 -1.23 11.94 -22.14
N ASN A 50 -0.20 12.60 -21.61
CA ASN A 50 1.15 12.06 -21.52
C ASN A 50 1.47 11.51 -20.14
N MET A 51 0.44 11.28 -19.32
CA MET A 51 0.54 10.73 -17.96
C MET A 51 -0.47 9.60 -17.76
N ILE A 52 -0.13 8.66 -16.89
CA ILE A 52 -1.12 7.71 -16.39
C ILE A 52 -1.94 8.39 -15.29
N ILE A 53 -1.26 9.02 -14.37
CA ILE A 53 -1.82 9.81 -13.28
C ILE A 53 -0.73 10.78 -12.82
N GLU A 54 -1.11 11.95 -12.36
CA GLU A 54 -0.16 12.87 -11.77
C GLU A 54 0.28 12.37 -10.39
N PHE A 55 1.60 12.48 -10.10
CA PHE A 55 2.15 11.96 -8.84
C PHE A 55 1.48 12.56 -7.59
N ASP A 56 1.19 13.86 -7.60
CA ASP A 56 0.56 14.50 -6.44
C ASP A 56 -0.85 13.96 -6.19
N ASP A 57 -1.61 13.71 -7.24
CA ASP A 57 -2.94 13.09 -7.13
C ASP A 57 -2.83 11.66 -6.65
N MET A 58 -1.87 10.92 -7.17
CA MET A 58 -1.62 9.54 -6.76
C MET A 58 -1.27 9.45 -5.27
N LYS A 59 -0.37 10.34 -4.81
CA LYS A 59 0.01 10.40 -3.40
C LYS A 59 -1.19 10.73 -2.51
N ARG A 60 -1.98 11.70 -2.90
CA ARG A 60 -3.16 12.12 -2.12
C ARG A 60 -4.17 10.97 -1.99
N ILE A 61 -4.49 10.32 -3.11
CA ILE A 61 -5.44 9.21 -3.12
C ILE A 61 -4.93 8.04 -2.28
N CYS A 62 -3.66 7.69 -2.45
CA CYS A 62 -3.05 6.60 -1.67
C CYS A 62 -3.04 6.92 -0.18
N TRP A 63 -2.68 8.15 0.19
CA TRP A 63 -2.59 8.53 1.61
C TRP A 63 -3.95 8.54 2.29
N GLU A 64 -5.01 8.93 1.61
CA GLU A 64 -6.37 8.87 2.15
C GLU A 64 -6.75 7.46 2.62
N THR A 65 -6.24 6.43 1.95
CA THR A 65 -6.44 5.04 2.36
C THR A 65 -5.43 4.62 3.43
N ILE A 66 -4.15 4.84 3.17
CA ILE A 66 -3.05 4.35 4.01
C ILE A 66 -3.04 5.02 5.38
N GLN A 67 -3.39 6.30 5.47
CA GLN A 67 -3.44 7.01 6.76
C GLN A 67 -4.39 6.38 7.77
N GLN A 68 -5.38 5.62 7.30
CA GLN A 68 -6.32 4.92 8.19
C GLN A 68 -5.62 3.85 9.05
N LEU A 69 -4.42 3.45 8.64
CA LEU A 69 -3.61 2.46 9.35
C LEU A 69 -2.49 3.11 10.19
N ASP A 70 -2.17 4.38 9.90
CA ASP A 70 -1.05 5.07 10.54
C ASP A 70 -1.36 5.42 11.98
N HIS A 71 -0.43 5.11 12.88
CA HIS A 71 -0.56 5.32 14.33
C HIS A 71 -1.77 4.59 14.93
N LYS A 72 -2.10 3.42 14.40
CA LYS A 72 -3.23 2.62 14.83
C LYS A 72 -2.81 1.27 15.41
N ASP A 73 -3.69 0.72 16.22
CA ASP A 73 -3.63 -0.67 16.63
C ASP A 73 -4.43 -1.46 15.59
N LEU A 74 -3.72 -2.21 14.75
CA LEU A 74 -4.33 -2.92 13.62
C LEU A 74 -5.17 -4.12 14.06
N ASP A 75 -5.05 -4.57 15.31
CA ASP A 75 -5.93 -5.60 15.87
C ASP A 75 -7.38 -5.15 15.91
N LYS A 76 -7.62 -3.84 15.92
CA LYS A 76 -8.96 -3.24 15.90
C LYS A 76 -9.56 -3.15 14.50
N ILE A 77 -8.75 -3.34 13.47
CA ILE A 77 -9.15 -3.22 12.06
C ILE A 77 -9.21 -4.59 11.40
N PHE A 78 -8.29 -5.47 11.73
CA PHE A 78 -8.17 -6.81 11.14
C PHE A 78 -8.27 -7.88 12.21
N ASP A 79 -8.94 -8.98 11.89
CA ASP A 79 -8.93 -10.18 12.74
C ASP A 79 -7.53 -10.81 12.75
N PHE A 80 -6.86 -10.78 11.60
CA PHE A 80 -5.48 -11.26 11.43
C PHE A 80 -4.67 -10.21 10.70
N PRO A 81 -3.99 -9.28 11.42
CA PRO A 81 -3.23 -8.18 10.80
C PRO A 81 -1.85 -8.62 10.30
N THR A 82 -1.84 -9.61 9.42
CA THR A 82 -0.63 -10.06 8.74
C THR A 82 -0.26 -9.09 7.64
N SER A 83 0.99 -9.11 7.18
CA SER A 83 1.42 -8.29 6.05
C SER A 83 0.58 -8.56 4.81
N GLU A 84 0.23 -9.83 4.58
CA GLU A 84 -0.61 -10.25 3.45
C GLU A 84 -2.00 -9.61 3.51
N ASN A 85 -2.65 -9.66 4.67
CA ASN A 85 -3.99 -9.10 4.82
C ASN A 85 -3.99 -7.57 4.77
N ILE A 86 -2.96 -6.93 5.33
CA ILE A 86 -2.81 -5.48 5.27
C ILE A 86 -2.60 -5.03 3.83
N ALA A 87 -1.68 -5.65 3.11
CA ALA A 87 -1.40 -5.32 1.71
C ALA A 87 -2.63 -5.54 0.82
N THR A 88 -3.36 -6.64 1.03
CA THR A 88 -4.59 -6.95 0.30
C THR A 88 -5.66 -5.88 0.54
N TRP A 89 -5.83 -5.47 1.78
CA TRP A 89 -6.80 -4.43 2.14
C TRP A 89 -6.48 -3.12 1.43
N ILE A 90 -5.20 -2.73 1.42
CA ILE A 90 -4.77 -1.50 0.72
C ILE A 90 -5.06 -1.62 -0.78
N PHE A 91 -4.69 -2.75 -1.38
CA PHE A 91 -4.91 -3.00 -2.81
C PHE A 91 -6.39 -2.90 -3.17
N GLU A 92 -7.25 -3.59 -2.43
CA GLU A 92 -8.70 -3.61 -2.68
C GLU A 92 -9.33 -2.22 -2.58
N LYS A 93 -8.89 -1.42 -1.62
CA LYS A 93 -9.36 -0.05 -1.46
C LYS A 93 -8.92 0.84 -2.62
N LEU A 94 -7.64 0.76 -2.99
CA LEU A 94 -7.06 1.63 -4.01
C LEU A 94 -7.52 1.30 -5.41
N GLN A 95 -7.79 0.02 -5.72
CA GLN A 95 -8.20 -0.36 -7.07
C GLN A 95 -9.53 0.27 -7.51
N LYS A 96 -10.30 0.77 -6.57
CA LYS A 96 -11.56 1.47 -6.84
C LYS A 96 -11.34 2.88 -7.39
N HIS A 97 -10.14 3.42 -7.24
CA HIS A 97 -9.84 4.83 -7.55
C HIS A 97 -8.72 5.01 -8.56
N ILE A 98 -7.74 4.12 -8.58
CA ILE A 98 -6.57 4.20 -9.45
C ILE A 98 -6.25 2.83 -10.04
N PRO A 99 -5.51 2.77 -11.17
CA PRO A 99 -5.16 1.49 -11.80
C PRO A 99 -3.99 0.81 -11.07
N VAL A 100 -4.20 0.49 -9.80
CA VAL A 100 -3.17 -0.14 -8.97
C VAL A 100 -2.79 -1.50 -9.56
N SER A 101 -1.49 -1.76 -9.64
CA SER A 101 -0.94 -3.02 -10.13
C SER A 101 -0.21 -3.81 -9.04
N SER A 102 0.30 -3.12 -8.03
CA SER A 102 1.06 -3.76 -6.96
C SER A 102 1.01 -2.92 -5.69
N VAL A 103 0.92 -3.60 -4.56
CA VAL A 103 1.16 -3.03 -3.24
C VAL A 103 2.21 -3.89 -2.55
N LYS A 104 3.34 -3.29 -2.19
CA LYS A 104 4.36 -3.92 -1.36
C LYS A 104 4.26 -3.38 0.04
N PHE A 105 4.17 -4.27 1.00
CA PHE A 105 4.12 -3.93 2.42
C PHE A 105 5.33 -4.55 3.10
N PHE A 106 6.21 -3.69 3.63
CA PHE A 106 7.45 -4.13 4.28
C PHE A 106 7.22 -4.35 5.77
N GLU A 107 7.76 -5.44 6.27
CA GLU A 107 7.86 -5.69 7.69
C GLU A 107 9.35 -5.59 8.07
N GLY A 108 9.70 -4.53 8.77
CA GLY A 108 11.09 -4.18 8.99
C GLY A 108 11.75 -3.67 7.69
N THR A 109 13.06 -3.84 7.58
CA THR A 109 13.85 -3.28 6.48
C THR A 109 14.15 -4.26 5.35
N ASN A 110 13.95 -5.56 5.58
CA ASN A 110 14.46 -6.59 4.67
C ASN A 110 13.44 -7.66 4.28
N LYS A 111 12.19 -7.50 4.68
CA LYS A 111 11.11 -8.46 4.37
C LYS A 111 9.91 -7.72 3.85
N TYR A 112 9.27 -8.27 2.85
CA TYR A 112 8.05 -7.66 2.32
C TYR A 112 7.13 -8.71 1.73
N CYS A 113 5.87 -8.30 1.65
CA CYS A 113 4.82 -9.01 0.94
C CYS A 113 4.38 -8.14 -0.24
N GLU A 114 4.14 -8.74 -1.37
CA GLU A 114 3.63 -8.02 -2.54
C GLU A 114 2.32 -8.64 -3.00
N VAL A 115 1.30 -7.78 -3.16
CA VAL A 115 0.00 -8.17 -3.72
C VAL A 115 -0.11 -7.59 -5.12
N THR A 116 -0.43 -8.42 -6.09
CA THR A 116 -0.67 -8.06 -7.49
C THR A 116 -1.99 -8.64 -7.94
N LYS A 117 -2.46 -8.20 -9.08
CA LYS A 117 -3.61 -8.83 -9.72
C LYS A 117 -3.29 -10.20 -10.26
#